data_0f977d0d8deccac4c36b2de5d36eb19d
#
_entry.id   0f977d0d8deccac4c36b2de5d36eb19d
#
_cell.length_a   1.000
_cell.length_b   1.000
_cell.length_c   1.000
_cell.angle_alpha   90.00
_cell.angle_beta   90.00
_cell.angle_gamma   90.00
#
_symmetry.space_group_name_H-M   'P 1'
#
loop_
_entity.id
_entity.type
_entity.pdbx_description
1 polymer ?
#
loop_
_entity_poly.entity_id
_entity_poly.type
_entity_poly.pdbx_seq_one_letter_code
_entity_poly.pdbx_strand_id
1 'polypeptide(L)'
;MNHKKTFLIIFLLSFSVFSQNEDYVDNNGVKIFYVDYGPTENEPILLVQGLGGQLTFWPEELISLLQENGYRPIVYDNRDVGLSENFKDYGKPNFIWNYTKFYLGLPLRSAYSLADMGSDGIAILNHLKIDKTHILAQSMGGMISQRMVADNKDRFKSLVLIASMARTPDLQTAPRGELR
;
A
#
# COMPACT_ATOMS: atom_id res chain seq x y z
N MET A 1 -37.25 -56.98 17.45
CA MET A 1 -36.63 -55.77 18.03
C MET A 1 -35.78 -55.10 16.96
N ASN A 2 -36.31 -54.05 16.34
CA ASN A 2 -35.64 -53.31 15.26
C ASN A 2 -34.88 -52.13 15.85
N HIS A 3 -33.55 -52.23 15.90
CA HIS A 3 -32.69 -51.08 16.27
C HIS A 3 -32.50 -50.18 15.05
N LYS A 4 -33.23 -49.05 15.00
CA LYS A 4 -32.96 -47.97 14.04
C LYS A 4 -31.69 -47.27 14.49
N LYS A 5 -30.59 -47.45 13.74
CA LYS A 5 -29.38 -46.67 13.91
C LYS A 5 -29.59 -45.27 13.33
N THR A 6 -29.74 -44.28 14.21
CA THR A 6 -29.80 -42.87 13.80
C THR A 6 -28.35 -42.41 13.51
N PHE A 7 -28.07 -42.11 12.22
CA PHE A 7 -26.82 -41.53 11.81
C PHE A 7 -26.93 -40.00 12.01
N LEU A 8 -26.19 -39.48 12.99
CA LEU A 8 -26.04 -38.02 13.22
C LEU A 8 -24.96 -37.51 12.27
N ILE A 9 -25.37 -36.83 11.20
CA ILE A 9 -24.45 -36.12 10.30
C ILE A 9 -24.15 -34.78 10.96
N ILE A 10 -22.93 -34.64 11.56
CA ILE A 10 -22.42 -33.38 12.05
C ILE A 10 -21.88 -32.61 10.85
N PHE A 11 -22.59 -31.58 10.43
CA PHE A 11 -22.14 -30.64 9.43
C PHE A 11 -21.16 -29.66 10.14
N LEU A 12 -19.86 -29.92 10.01
CA LEU A 12 -18.83 -28.99 10.44
C LEU A 12 -18.83 -27.81 9.47
N LEU A 13 -19.52 -26.73 9.83
CA LEU A 13 -19.34 -25.43 9.20
C LEU A 13 -17.95 -24.92 9.54
N SER A 14 -17.01 -25.07 8.62
CA SER A 14 -15.71 -24.42 8.70
C SER A 14 -15.91 -22.92 8.50
N PHE A 15 -16.04 -22.17 9.58
CA PHE A 15 -15.85 -20.74 9.53
C PHE A 15 -14.36 -20.51 9.28
N SER A 16 -14.01 -20.08 8.08
CA SER A 16 -12.67 -19.53 7.81
C SER A 16 -12.56 -18.22 8.54
N VAL A 17 -11.97 -18.24 9.73
CA VAL A 17 -11.52 -17.01 10.41
C VAL A 17 -10.32 -16.53 9.63
N PHE A 18 -10.51 -15.52 8.79
CA PHE A 18 -9.39 -14.87 8.11
C PHE A 18 -8.50 -14.22 9.17
N SER A 19 -7.28 -14.69 9.27
CA SER A 19 -6.29 -14.11 10.19
C SER A 19 -5.89 -12.74 9.65
N GLN A 20 -6.07 -11.72 10.46
CA GLN A 20 -5.54 -10.38 10.24
C GLN A 20 -4.26 -10.26 11.09
N ASN A 21 -3.16 -9.85 10.46
CA ASN A 21 -1.88 -9.64 11.14
C ASN A 21 -1.44 -8.19 10.93
N GLU A 22 -1.30 -7.46 12.02
CA GLU A 22 -0.85 -6.06 12.06
C GLU A 22 0.59 -6.01 12.53
N ASP A 23 1.44 -5.28 11.81
CA ASP A 23 2.85 -5.17 12.18
C ASP A 23 3.49 -3.92 11.54
N TYR A 24 4.75 -3.70 11.85
CA TYR A 24 5.58 -2.65 11.29
C TYR A 24 6.76 -3.23 10.52
N VAL A 25 7.12 -2.55 9.43
CA VAL A 25 8.40 -2.78 8.77
C VAL A 25 9.26 -1.52 8.87
N ASP A 26 10.55 -1.71 9.10
CA ASP A 26 11.54 -0.61 9.02
C ASP A 26 12.06 -0.50 7.58
N ASN A 27 11.94 0.69 7.01
CA ASN A 27 12.55 1.04 5.74
C ASN A 27 13.54 2.19 5.94
N ASN A 28 14.81 1.84 6.21
CA ASN A 28 15.91 2.78 6.43
C ASN A 28 15.62 3.78 7.58
N GLY A 29 15.11 3.30 8.70
CA GLY A 29 14.78 4.09 9.88
C GLY A 29 13.39 4.71 9.86
N VAL A 30 12.58 4.41 8.83
CA VAL A 30 11.18 4.84 8.74
C VAL A 30 10.28 3.64 9.00
N LYS A 31 9.48 3.70 10.06
CA LYS A 31 8.54 2.65 10.41
C LYS A 31 7.24 2.78 9.63
N ILE A 32 6.90 1.76 8.88
CA ILE A 32 5.68 1.69 8.08
C ILE A 32 4.74 0.64 8.67
N PHE A 33 3.56 1.08 9.06
CA PHE A 33 2.50 0.23 9.56
C PHE A 33 1.73 -0.42 8.42
N TYR A 34 1.48 -1.72 8.52
CA TYR A 34 0.70 -2.47 7.54
C TYR A 34 -0.20 -3.50 8.22
N VAL A 35 -1.21 -3.93 7.47
CA VAL A 35 -2.11 -5.03 7.83
C VAL A 35 -2.10 -6.04 6.70
N ASP A 36 -1.84 -7.28 7.05
CA ASP A 36 -1.87 -8.44 6.17
C ASP A 36 -3.14 -9.25 6.46
N TYR A 37 -4.02 -9.31 5.49
CA TYR A 37 -5.28 -10.03 5.60
C TYR A 37 -5.18 -11.48 5.12
N GLY A 38 -3.98 -12.12 5.21
CA GLY A 38 -3.74 -13.55 4.89
C GLY A 38 -4.92 -14.30 4.34
N PRO A 39 -4.88 -15.59 4.14
CA PRO A 39 -3.81 -16.55 4.38
C PRO A 39 -2.64 -16.43 3.40
N THR A 40 -1.48 -16.92 3.81
CA THR A 40 -0.21 -16.73 3.08
C THR A 40 -0.13 -17.46 1.75
N GLU A 41 -0.95 -18.49 1.56
CA GLU A 41 -1.07 -19.27 0.32
C GLU A 41 -1.87 -18.58 -0.77
N ASN A 42 -2.65 -17.55 -0.41
CA ASN A 42 -3.43 -16.78 -1.37
C ASN A 42 -2.57 -15.82 -2.19
N GLU A 43 -3.10 -15.41 -3.34
CA GLU A 43 -2.45 -14.51 -4.29
C GLU A 43 -2.32 -13.09 -3.70
N PRO A 44 -1.10 -12.57 -3.45
CA PRO A 44 -0.94 -11.29 -2.79
C PRO A 44 -1.36 -10.12 -3.67
N ILE A 45 -2.01 -9.13 -3.04
CA ILE A 45 -2.37 -7.86 -3.65
C ILE A 45 -2.06 -6.71 -2.67
N LEU A 46 -1.17 -5.80 -3.07
CA LEU A 46 -0.81 -4.62 -2.30
C LEU A 46 -1.76 -3.47 -2.64
N LEU A 47 -2.40 -2.90 -1.62
CA LEU A 47 -3.33 -1.77 -1.76
C LEU A 47 -2.65 -0.48 -1.32
N VAL A 48 -2.56 0.49 -2.23
CA VAL A 48 -1.80 1.75 -2.03
C VAL A 48 -2.74 2.93 -2.03
N GLN A 49 -2.89 3.59 -0.87
CA GLN A 49 -3.75 4.76 -0.70
C GLN A 49 -3.15 6.06 -1.24
N GLY A 50 -4.04 7.03 -1.49
CA GLY A 50 -3.68 8.37 -1.93
C GLY A 50 -3.18 9.29 -0.82
N LEU A 51 -3.07 10.58 -1.13
CA LEU A 51 -2.59 11.61 -0.22
C LEU A 51 -3.45 11.69 1.05
N GLY A 52 -2.82 11.49 2.21
CA GLY A 52 -3.48 11.56 3.52
C GLY A 52 -4.48 10.43 3.79
N GLY A 53 -4.64 9.50 2.84
CA GLY A 53 -5.51 8.35 3.01
C GLY A 53 -4.87 7.29 3.91
N GLN A 54 -5.59 6.90 4.97
CA GLN A 54 -5.20 5.82 5.86
C GLN A 54 -5.60 4.46 5.27
N LEU A 55 -4.95 3.40 5.70
CA LEU A 55 -5.29 2.03 5.30
C LEU A 55 -6.77 1.68 5.58
N THR A 56 -7.36 2.29 6.62
CA THR A 56 -8.77 2.12 6.99
C THR A 56 -9.76 2.77 6.00
N PHE A 57 -9.28 3.51 5.00
CA PHE A 57 -10.14 4.07 3.95
C PHE A 57 -10.49 3.04 2.87
N TRP A 58 -9.84 1.88 2.87
CA TRP A 58 -10.29 0.78 2.03
C TRP A 58 -11.56 0.18 2.61
N PRO A 59 -12.67 0.09 1.84
CA PRO A 59 -13.91 -0.50 2.33
C PRO A 59 -13.69 -1.95 2.78
N GLU A 60 -14.25 -2.32 3.93
CA GLU A 60 -14.17 -3.70 4.44
C GLU A 60 -14.77 -4.71 3.45
N GLU A 61 -15.81 -4.30 2.71
CA GLU A 61 -16.43 -5.10 1.67
C GLU A 61 -15.45 -5.41 0.53
N LEU A 62 -14.57 -4.45 0.17
CA LEU A 62 -13.54 -4.68 -0.85
C LEU A 62 -12.50 -5.70 -0.35
N ILE A 63 -12.06 -5.56 0.90
CA ILE A 63 -11.12 -6.51 1.51
C ILE A 63 -11.73 -7.91 1.53
N SER A 64 -12.98 -8.04 2.00
CA SER A 64 -13.70 -9.31 2.05
C SER A 64 -13.87 -9.93 0.66
N LEU A 65 -14.28 -9.14 -0.34
CA LEU A 65 -14.41 -9.60 -1.72
C LEU A 65 -13.10 -10.11 -2.30
N LEU A 66 -11.98 -9.43 -2.01
CA LEU A 66 -10.66 -9.88 -2.44
C LEU A 66 -10.31 -11.23 -1.80
N GLN A 67 -10.54 -11.39 -0.48
CA GLN A 67 -10.27 -12.64 0.24
C GLN A 67 -11.14 -13.80 -0.29
N GLU A 68 -12.44 -13.58 -0.52
CA GLU A 68 -13.37 -14.54 -1.06
C GLU A 68 -12.98 -15.02 -2.48
N ASN A 69 -12.28 -14.18 -3.23
CA ASN A 69 -11.76 -14.49 -4.56
C ASN A 69 -10.31 -14.99 -4.56
N GLY A 70 -9.79 -15.43 -3.41
CA GLY A 70 -8.48 -16.06 -3.29
C GLY A 70 -7.30 -15.10 -3.28
N TYR A 71 -7.53 -13.81 -3.05
CA TYR A 71 -6.45 -12.84 -2.84
C TYR A 71 -6.07 -12.72 -1.36
N ARG A 72 -4.82 -12.27 -1.12
CA ARG A 72 -4.28 -11.87 0.18
C ARG A 72 -4.07 -10.37 0.16
N PRO A 73 -5.05 -9.57 0.60
CA PRO A 73 -4.91 -8.12 0.65
C PRO A 73 -3.87 -7.71 1.68
N ILE A 74 -2.96 -6.80 1.27
CA ILE A 74 -1.98 -6.17 2.14
C ILE A 74 -2.21 -4.68 2.00
N VAL A 75 -2.57 -4.02 3.10
CA VAL A 75 -2.82 -2.58 3.16
C VAL A 75 -1.81 -1.94 4.08
N TYR A 76 -1.48 -0.67 3.86
CA TYR A 76 -0.54 0.03 4.72
C TYR A 76 -0.82 1.53 4.77
N ASP A 77 -0.38 2.15 5.84
CA ASP A 77 -0.35 3.60 5.95
C ASP A 77 0.93 4.11 5.27
N ASN A 78 0.78 5.01 4.32
CA ASN A 78 1.93 5.72 3.77
C ASN A 78 2.68 6.47 4.90
N ARG A 79 3.97 6.77 4.71
CA ARG A 79 4.70 7.65 5.63
C ARG A 79 3.96 8.98 5.79
N ASP A 80 4.01 9.59 6.98
CA ASP A 80 3.21 10.76 7.41
C ASP A 80 1.70 10.51 7.58
N VAL A 81 1.25 9.27 7.49
CA VAL A 81 -0.18 8.92 7.59
C VAL A 81 -0.39 7.85 8.66
N GLY A 82 -1.50 7.94 9.37
CA GLY A 82 -2.00 6.93 10.28
C GLY A 82 -1.02 6.53 11.38
N LEU A 83 -0.67 5.25 11.42
CA LEU A 83 0.25 4.67 12.40
C LEU A 83 1.69 4.58 11.89
N SER A 84 1.95 4.91 10.63
CA SER A 84 3.32 4.99 10.09
C SER A 84 4.09 6.19 10.64
N GLU A 85 5.43 6.14 10.52
CA GLU A 85 6.33 7.21 10.95
C GLU A 85 5.93 8.55 10.34
N ASN A 86 5.92 9.61 11.17
CA ASN A 86 5.61 10.95 10.73
C ASN A 86 6.82 11.88 10.81
N PHE A 87 6.87 12.84 9.90
CA PHE A 87 7.98 13.75 9.71
C PHE A 87 7.69 15.16 10.28
N LYS A 88 6.94 15.26 11.38
CA LYS A 88 6.54 16.53 12.02
C LYS A 88 7.72 17.46 12.34
N ASP A 89 8.89 16.88 12.62
CA ASP A 89 10.10 17.62 12.94
C ASP A 89 10.71 18.36 11.74
N TYR A 90 10.31 18.00 10.52
CA TYR A 90 10.69 18.74 9.31
C TYR A 90 9.91 20.06 9.13
N GLY A 91 8.98 20.35 10.05
CA GLY A 91 8.17 21.56 10.06
C GLY A 91 7.02 21.56 9.06
N LYS A 92 6.15 22.56 9.17
CA LYS A 92 5.02 22.71 8.24
C LYS A 92 5.49 23.36 6.94
N PRO A 93 5.15 22.77 5.77
CA PRO A 93 5.51 23.38 4.50
C PRO A 93 4.83 24.75 4.33
N ASN A 94 5.58 25.76 3.98
CA ASN A 94 5.00 27.03 3.55
C ASN A 94 4.49 26.88 2.12
N PHE A 95 3.20 26.63 1.98
CA PHE A 95 2.55 26.37 0.67
C PHE A 95 2.74 27.52 -0.31
N ILE A 96 2.62 28.78 0.15
CA ILE A 96 2.75 29.98 -0.72
C ILE A 96 4.18 30.06 -1.26
N TRP A 97 5.17 29.87 -0.38
CA TRP A 97 6.59 29.93 -0.76
C TRP A 97 6.98 28.76 -1.66
N ASN A 98 6.49 27.56 -1.37
CA ASN A 98 6.74 26.39 -2.20
C ASN A 98 6.05 26.49 -3.57
N TYR A 99 4.84 27.04 -3.63
CA TYR A 99 4.17 27.33 -4.88
C TYR A 99 4.94 28.37 -5.73
N THR A 100 5.44 29.43 -5.10
CA THR A 100 6.27 30.44 -5.77
C THR A 100 7.56 29.82 -6.31
N LYS A 101 8.24 28.99 -5.51
CA LYS A 101 9.43 28.24 -5.97
C LYS A 101 9.13 27.33 -7.15
N PHE A 102 8.02 26.58 -7.07
CA PHE A 102 7.58 25.71 -8.16
C PHE A 102 7.38 26.48 -9.46
N TYR A 103 6.68 27.61 -9.38
CA TYR A 103 6.41 28.47 -10.53
C TYR A 103 7.68 29.08 -11.13
N LEU A 104 8.66 29.40 -10.30
CA LEU A 104 9.98 29.93 -10.71
C LEU A 104 10.99 28.85 -11.11
N GLY A 105 10.61 27.58 -11.10
CA GLY A 105 11.52 26.47 -11.39
C GLY A 105 12.63 26.27 -10.36
N LEU A 106 12.45 26.80 -9.13
CA LEU A 106 13.41 26.66 -8.05
C LEU A 106 13.24 25.31 -7.34
N PRO A 107 14.33 24.76 -6.76
CA PRO A 107 14.27 23.47 -6.07
C PRO A 107 13.34 23.51 -4.86
N LEU A 108 12.44 22.53 -4.79
CA LEU A 108 11.59 22.28 -3.62
C LEU A 108 12.30 21.33 -2.66
N ARG A 109 12.22 21.60 -1.37
CA ARG A 109 12.66 20.66 -0.35
C ARG A 109 11.47 19.87 0.14
N SER A 110 11.59 18.54 0.12
CA SER A 110 10.65 17.61 0.70
C SER A 110 11.39 16.67 1.65
N ALA A 111 10.72 16.20 2.68
CA ALA A 111 11.29 15.21 3.61
C ALA A 111 11.50 13.85 2.91
N TYR A 112 10.70 13.56 1.89
CA TYR A 112 10.77 12.33 1.12
C TYR A 112 10.18 12.51 -0.28
N SER A 113 10.43 11.57 -1.15
CA SER A 113 9.97 11.53 -2.55
C SER A 113 8.94 10.40 -2.78
N LEU A 114 8.32 10.40 -3.96
CA LEU A 114 7.49 9.26 -4.40
C LEU A 114 8.32 7.96 -4.53
N ALA A 115 9.61 8.05 -4.80
CA ALA A 115 10.50 6.90 -4.84
C ALA A 115 10.70 6.30 -3.44
N ASP A 116 10.86 7.16 -2.42
CA ASP A 116 10.95 6.72 -1.01
C ASP A 116 9.65 6.03 -0.58
N MET A 117 8.48 6.61 -0.94
CA MET A 117 7.18 5.99 -0.67
C MET A 117 7.01 4.66 -1.42
N GLY A 118 7.52 4.55 -2.65
CA GLY A 118 7.55 3.29 -3.39
C GLY A 118 8.42 2.24 -2.72
N SER A 119 9.56 2.65 -2.15
CA SER A 119 10.43 1.74 -1.41
C SER A 119 9.80 1.19 -0.14
N ASP A 120 8.82 1.91 0.47
CA ASP A 120 8.06 1.41 1.62
C ASP A 120 7.23 0.19 1.26
N GLY A 121 6.50 0.24 0.14
CA GLY A 121 5.76 -0.92 -0.36
C GLY A 121 6.68 -2.11 -0.66
N ILE A 122 7.85 -1.87 -1.24
CA ILE A 122 8.85 -2.92 -1.48
C ILE A 122 9.38 -3.50 -0.16
N ALA A 123 9.61 -2.67 0.85
CA ALA A 123 10.06 -3.14 2.18
C ALA A 123 9.03 -4.07 2.82
N ILE A 124 7.73 -3.75 2.73
CA ILE A 124 6.64 -4.62 3.19
C ILE A 124 6.66 -5.97 2.45
N LEU A 125 6.75 -5.95 1.12
CA LEU A 125 6.80 -7.18 0.32
C LEU A 125 8.00 -8.05 0.68
N ASN A 126 9.17 -7.44 0.91
CA ASN A 126 10.38 -8.16 1.31
C ASN A 126 10.24 -8.75 2.72
N HIS A 127 9.68 -8.00 3.67
CA HIS A 127 9.42 -8.46 5.03
C HIS A 127 8.49 -9.68 5.04
N LEU A 128 7.43 -9.63 4.25
CA LEU A 128 6.45 -10.72 4.09
C LEU A 128 6.95 -11.85 3.18
N LYS A 129 8.17 -11.75 2.62
CA LYS A 129 8.77 -12.72 1.68
C LYS A 129 7.91 -12.95 0.43
N ILE A 130 7.26 -11.90 -0.04
CA ILE A 130 6.43 -11.93 -1.24
C ILE A 130 7.31 -11.58 -2.43
N ASP A 131 7.49 -12.51 -3.34
CA ASP A 131 8.30 -12.32 -4.56
C ASP A 131 7.54 -11.49 -5.60
N LYS A 132 6.28 -11.85 -5.88
CA LYS A 132 5.43 -11.16 -6.87
C LYS A 132 4.06 -10.87 -6.31
N THR A 133 3.51 -9.69 -6.65
CA THR A 133 2.20 -9.25 -6.19
C THR A 133 1.44 -8.49 -7.28
N HIS A 134 0.12 -8.37 -7.13
CA HIS A 134 -0.70 -7.38 -7.80
C HIS A 134 -0.67 -6.06 -7.03
N ILE A 135 -1.00 -4.95 -7.69
CA ILE A 135 -1.19 -3.66 -7.04
C ILE A 135 -2.58 -3.12 -7.38
N LEU A 136 -3.28 -2.64 -6.35
CA LEU A 136 -4.46 -1.79 -6.47
C LEU A 136 -4.15 -0.44 -5.82
N ALA A 137 -4.22 0.63 -6.59
CA ALA A 137 -3.75 1.93 -6.14
C ALA A 137 -4.73 3.06 -6.46
N GLN A 138 -4.94 3.97 -5.50
CA GLN A 138 -5.84 5.10 -5.63
C GLN A 138 -5.11 6.44 -5.61
N SER A 139 -5.47 7.36 -6.52
CA SER A 139 -5.01 8.76 -6.54
C SER A 139 -3.48 8.85 -6.50
N MET A 140 -2.86 9.55 -5.52
CA MET A 140 -1.40 9.64 -5.35
C MET A 140 -0.79 8.23 -5.16
N GLY A 141 -1.51 7.28 -4.57
CA GLY A 141 -1.06 5.89 -4.48
C GLY A 141 -0.75 5.28 -5.85
N GLY A 142 -1.49 5.68 -6.88
CA GLY A 142 -1.18 5.28 -8.26
C GLY A 142 0.12 5.88 -8.78
N MET A 143 0.49 7.10 -8.40
CA MET A 143 1.77 7.70 -8.76
C MET A 143 2.93 6.99 -8.05
N ILE A 144 2.76 6.66 -6.77
CA ILE A 144 3.70 5.85 -5.98
C ILE A 144 3.90 4.49 -6.65
N SER A 145 2.80 3.82 -6.98
CA SER A 145 2.82 2.48 -7.56
C SER A 145 3.45 2.45 -8.96
N GLN A 146 3.19 3.45 -9.80
CA GLN A 146 3.87 3.56 -11.10
C GLN A 146 5.38 3.69 -10.93
N ARG A 147 5.84 4.45 -9.93
CA ARG A 147 7.26 4.57 -9.61
C ARG A 147 7.81 3.24 -9.09
N MET A 148 7.08 2.59 -8.18
CA MET A 148 7.43 1.27 -7.63
C MET A 148 7.60 0.22 -8.74
N VAL A 149 6.64 0.15 -9.67
CA VAL A 149 6.70 -0.76 -10.83
C VAL A 149 7.84 -0.41 -11.78
N ALA A 150 8.09 0.87 -12.05
CA ALA A 150 9.17 1.29 -12.95
C ALA A 150 10.56 0.86 -12.43
N ASP A 151 10.75 0.92 -11.12
CA ASP A 151 12.01 0.57 -10.47
C ASP A 151 12.16 -0.95 -10.21
N ASN A 152 11.05 -1.72 -10.19
CA ASN A 152 11.02 -3.13 -9.78
C ASN A 152 10.07 -3.97 -10.65
N LYS A 153 10.21 -3.94 -11.97
CA LYS A 153 9.26 -4.50 -12.94
C LYS A 153 8.89 -5.96 -12.70
N ASP A 154 9.88 -6.78 -12.32
CA ASP A 154 9.71 -8.22 -12.16
C ASP A 154 8.94 -8.62 -10.88
N ARG A 155 8.69 -7.67 -9.97
CA ARG A 155 7.97 -7.87 -8.71
C ARG A 155 6.44 -7.76 -8.85
N PHE A 156 5.94 -7.33 -10.01
CA PHE A 156 4.53 -7.01 -10.17
C PHE A 156 3.87 -7.75 -11.32
N LYS A 157 2.73 -8.39 -11.01
CA LYS A 157 1.91 -9.13 -11.97
C LYS A 157 0.93 -8.22 -12.71
N SER A 158 0.35 -7.26 -12.00
CA SER A 158 -0.55 -6.24 -12.57
C SER A 158 -0.58 -4.98 -11.70
N LEU A 159 -1.02 -3.88 -12.32
CA LEU A 159 -1.23 -2.59 -11.67
C LEU A 159 -2.62 -2.06 -12.07
N VAL A 160 -3.51 -1.93 -11.07
CA VAL A 160 -4.82 -1.31 -11.23
C VAL A 160 -4.78 0.10 -10.64
N LEU A 161 -5.17 1.09 -11.42
CA LEU A 161 -5.16 2.50 -11.03
C LEU A 161 -6.59 3.03 -10.94
N ILE A 162 -6.96 3.57 -9.77
CA ILE A 162 -8.25 4.21 -9.52
C ILE A 162 -8.01 5.71 -9.35
N ALA A 163 -8.66 6.54 -10.18
CA ALA A 163 -8.62 8.00 -10.07
C ALA A 163 -7.20 8.57 -9.94
N SER A 164 -6.26 8.00 -10.69
CA SER A 164 -4.84 8.37 -10.70
C SER A 164 -4.43 8.95 -12.04
N MET A 165 -3.28 9.62 -12.06
CA MET A 165 -2.68 10.21 -13.25
C MET A 165 -1.41 9.47 -13.61
N ALA A 166 -1.21 9.24 -14.92
CA ALA A 166 0.12 8.95 -15.43
C ALA A 166 0.99 10.22 -15.29
N ARG A 167 2.27 10.05 -14.95
CA ARG A 167 3.22 11.17 -14.94
C ARG A 167 3.34 11.70 -16.37
N THR A 168 2.92 12.94 -16.60
CA THR A 168 3.17 13.59 -17.90
C THR A 168 4.63 14.04 -18.00
N PRO A 169 5.23 14.05 -19.22
CA PRO A 169 6.58 14.56 -19.44
C PRO A 169 6.78 15.98 -18.89
N ASP A 170 5.76 16.80 -18.94
CA ASP A 170 5.79 18.20 -18.48
C ASP A 170 5.94 18.36 -16.96
N LEU A 171 5.56 17.37 -16.18
CA LEU A 171 5.84 17.31 -14.74
C LEU A 171 7.26 16.83 -14.42
N GLN A 172 8.05 16.44 -15.43
CA GLN A 172 9.44 16.04 -15.26
C GLN A 172 10.38 17.24 -15.08
N THR A 173 9.91 18.44 -15.34
CA THR A 173 10.73 19.66 -15.28
C THR A 173 10.85 20.28 -13.90
N ALA A 174 10.19 19.72 -12.87
CA ALA A 174 10.63 20.01 -11.51
C ALA A 174 12.10 19.58 -11.41
N PRO A 175 13.05 20.52 -11.18
CA PRO A 175 14.46 20.16 -11.11
C PRO A 175 14.59 18.97 -10.16
N ARG A 176 15.32 17.95 -10.57
CA ARG A 176 15.78 16.91 -9.64
C ARG A 176 16.79 17.57 -8.69
N GLY A 177 16.30 18.45 -7.83
CA GLY A 177 17.03 18.85 -6.65
C GLY A 177 17.19 17.58 -5.82
N GLU A 178 18.38 17.29 -5.40
CA GLU A 178 18.66 16.22 -4.46
C GLU A 178 17.71 16.38 -3.27
N LEU A 179 16.66 15.58 -3.28
CA LEU A 179 15.74 15.45 -2.17
C LEU A 179 16.46 14.52 -1.18
N ARG A 180 17.17 15.11 -0.24
CA ARG A 180 17.66 14.48 0.99
C ARG A 180 17.01 15.16 2.16
#